data_c09b124553667f1a0fb3c24d648a74e9
#
_entry.id   c09b124553667f1a0fb3c24d648a74e9
#
_cell.length_a   1.000
_cell.length_b   1.000
_cell.length_c   1.000
_cell.angle_alpha   90.00
_cell.angle_beta   90.00
_cell.angle_gamma   90.00
#
_symmetry.space_group_name_H-M   'P 1'
#
loop_
_entity.id
_entity.type
_entity.pdbx_description
1 polymer ?
#
loop_
_entity_poly.entity_id
_entity_poly.type
_entity_poly.pdbx_seq_one_letter_code
_entity_poly.pdbx_strand_id
1 'polypeptide(L)'
;LGLPEVPRMAGCITWYHSTPFSPSATGRLVVDGQNRGPVINTLVISNISKEYAPAGQNLISTTTDLSATESDVRRHLSILWGTSTHDWQLIAKYEIPAALPIQGIGRALTQNVKVSDQLYVVGDHRTVPSQQGALFSGRLAAELILNEGR
;
A
#
# COMPACT_ATOMS: atom_id res chain seq x y z
N LEU A 1 -30.58 -6.87 6.50
CA LEU A 1 -29.54 -7.94 6.53
C LEU A 1 -28.51 -7.76 7.66
N GLY A 2 -28.53 -6.64 8.42
CA GLY A 2 -27.61 -6.39 9.55
C GLY A 2 -26.13 -6.37 9.18
N LEU A 3 -25.78 -6.00 7.95
CA LEU A 3 -24.39 -5.91 7.49
C LEU A 3 -23.63 -4.87 8.31
N PRO A 4 -22.34 -5.10 8.62
CA PRO A 4 -21.50 -4.10 9.24
C PRO A 4 -21.43 -2.83 8.40
N GLU A 5 -21.20 -1.70 9.06
CA GLU A 5 -20.95 -0.44 8.38
C GLU A 5 -19.72 -0.55 7.45
N VAL A 6 -19.83 0.05 6.26
CA VAL A 6 -18.70 0.14 5.31
C VAL A 6 -17.62 1.01 5.93
N PRO A 7 -16.38 0.51 6.04
CA PRO A 7 -15.31 1.27 6.66
C PRO A 7 -14.96 2.52 5.82
N ARG A 8 -14.52 3.58 6.48
CA ARG A 8 -13.82 4.66 5.78
C ARG A 8 -12.52 4.13 5.19
N MET A 9 -12.20 4.58 3.99
CA MET A 9 -10.99 4.13 3.28
C MET A 9 -9.94 5.23 3.23
N ALA A 10 -8.68 4.87 3.40
CA ALA A 10 -7.53 5.70 3.05
C ALA A 10 -7.16 5.44 1.59
N GLY A 11 -6.85 6.51 0.87
CA GLY A 11 -6.37 6.43 -0.50
C GLY A 11 -4.88 6.74 -0.60
N CYS A 12 -4.30 6.39 -1.74
CA CYS A 12 -2.92 6.74 -2.08
C CYS A 12 -2.76 6.94 -3.59
N ILE A 13 -1.62 7.50 -3.98
CA ILE A 13 -1.18 7.52 -5.38
C ILE A 13 0.10 6.72 -5.47
N THR A 14 0.19 5.83 -6.46
CA THR A 14 1.43 5.16 -6.83
C THR A 14 2.00 5.79 -8.09
N TRP A 15 3.26 6.19 -8.02
CA TRP A 15 4.03 6.81 -9.09
C TRP A 15 5.12 5.85 -9.54
N TYR A 16 5.30 5.72 -10.85
CA TYR A 16 6.40 4.99 -11.44
C TYR A 16 7.27 5.94 -12.24
N HIS A 17 8.55 6.04 -11.85
CA HIS A 17 9.53 6.82 -12.60
C HIS A 17 10.62 5.89 -13.14
N SER A 18 11.12 6.22 -14.33
CA SER A 18 12.27 5.54 -14.94
C SER A 18 13.49 6.45 -14.98
N THR A 19 14.68 5.87 -14.80
CA THR A 19 15.95 6.56 -14.91
C THR A 19 17.05 5.59 -15.37
N PRO A 20 18.04 6.04 -16.18
CA PRO A 20 19.18 5.21 -16.56
C PRO A 20 20.12 4.90 -15.39
N PHE A 21 20.16 5.77 -14.37
CA PHE A 21 21.05 5.61 -13.22
C PHE A 21 20.24 5.26 -11.97
N SER A 22 20.51 4.09 -11.39
CA SER A 22 19.84 3.68 -10.17
C SER A 22 20.24 4.59 -8.99
N PRO A 23 19.26 5.18 -8.26
CA PRO A 23 19.56 5.99 -7.07
C PRO A 23 20.02 5.13 -5.88
N SER A 24 19.93 3.82 -5.96
CA SER A 24 20.32 2.87 -4.91
C SER A 24 20.87 1.58 -5.51
N ALA A 25 21.81 0.97 -4.82
CA ALA A 25 22.29 -0.37 -5.15
C ALA A 25 21.38 -1.50 -4.63
N THR A 26 20.35 -1.19 -3.81
CA THR A 26 19.49 -2.18 -3.16
C THR A 26 18.03 -1.96 -3.49
N GLY A 27 17.20 -3.02 -3.38
CA GLY A 27 15.74 -2.96 -3.46
C GLY A 27 15.06 -2.70 -2.12
N ARG A 28 15.73 -2.01 -1.18
CA ARG A 28 15.14 -1.70 0.14
C ARG A 28 14.07 -0.63 0.02
N LEU A 29 13.01 -0.80 0.80
CA LEU A 29 11.99 0.22 0.98
C LEU A 29 12.57 1.39 1.78
N VAL A 30 12.39 2.60 1.28
CA VAL A 30 12.78 3.86 1.92
C VAL A 30 11.53 4.58 2.37
N VAL A 31 11.53 5.06 3.61
CA VAL A 31 10.48 5.87 4.23
C VAL A 31 11.09 7.14 4.82
N ASP A 32 10.31 8.22 4.91
CA ASP A 32 10.75 9.47 5.52
C ASP A 32 10.33 9.57 6.99
N GLY A 33 11.26 9.28 7.90
CA GLY A 33 11.03 9.45 9.35
C GLY A 33 10.94 10.91 9.81
N GLN A 34 11.25 11.89 8.95
CA GLN A 34 11.21 13.32 9.25
C GLN A 34 10.00 14.06 8.65
N ASN A 35 9.18 13.36 7.89
CA ASN A 35 7.95 13.88 7.27
C ASN A 35 8.18 15.17 6.44
N ARG A 36 9.20 15.18 5.56
CA ARG A 36 9.65 16.34 4.77
C ARG A 36 8.84 16.56 3.49
N GLY A 37 7.94 15.66 3.15
CA GLY A 37 7.11 15.76 1.94
C GLY A 37 6.10 14.62 1.82
N PRO A 38 5.39 14.51 0.67
CA PRO A 38 4.23 13.64 0.51
C PRO A 38 4.59 12.15 0.31
N VAL A 39 5.85 11.78 0.12
CA VAL A 39 6.25 10.39 -0.12
C VAL A 39 6.10 9.58 1.16
N ILE A 40 5.23 8.59 1.15
CA ILE A 40 5.03 7.63 2.23
C ILE A 40 6.15 6.58 2.19
N ASN A 41 6.40 6.03 1.00
CA ASN A 41 7.49 5.10 0.76
C ASN A 41 7.94 5.13 -0.70
N THR A 42 9.17 4.70 -0.95
CA THR A 42 9.73 4.55 -2.29
C THR A 42 10.77 3.43 -2.32
N LEU A 43 10.94 2.80 -3.47
CA LEU A 43 11.97 1.78 -3.69
C LEU A 43 12.34 1.70 -5.18
N VAL A 44 13.57 1.23 -5.46
CA VAL A 44 13.97 0.85 -6.81
C VAL A 44 13.51 -0.59 -7.05
N ILE A 45 12.31 -0.74 -7.63
CA ILE A 45 11.68 -2.07 -7.78
C ILE A 45 12.45 -2.97 -8.75
N SER A 46 13.14 -2.39 -9.75
CA SER A 46 14.01 -3.12 -10.67
C SER A 46 15.27 -3.69 -10.00
N ASN A 47 15.60 -3.29 -8.76
CA ASN A 47 16.63 -3.95 -7.96
C ASN A 47 16.14 -5.21 -7.24
N ILE A 48 14.81 -5.42 -7.16
CA ILE A 48 14.22 -6.66 -6.65
C ILE A 48 14.17 -7.69 -7.77
N SER A 49 13.68 -7.30 -8.95
CA SER A 49 13.72 -8.12 -10.16
C SER A 49 14.08 -7.27 -11.38
N LYS A 50 15.03 -7.75 -12.17
CA LYS A 50 15.44 -7.07 -13.41
C LYS A 50 14.36 -7.06 -14.48
N GLU A 51 13.36 -7.92 -14.37
CA GLU A 51 12.23 -7.98 -15.29
C GLU A 51 11.27 -6.78 -15.18
N TYR A 52 11.38 -5.99 -14.10
CA TYR A 52 10.55 -4.79 -13.92
C TYR A 52 10.98 -3.59 -14.76
N ALA A 53 12.15 -3.63 -15.41
CA ALA A 53 12.60 -2.54 -16.27
C ALA A 53 13.35 -3.08 -17.48
N PRO A 54 13.33 -2.40 -18.64
CA PRO A 54 14.17 -2.72 -19.78
C PRO A 54 15.67 -2.62 -19.42
N ALA A 55 16.51 -3.30 -20.20
CA ALA A 55 17.96 -3.20 -20.03
C ALA A 55 18.42 -1.73 -20.09
N GLY A 56 19.28 -1.33 -19.16
CA GLY A 56 19.80 0.03 -19.05
C GLY A 56 18.84 1.04 -18.40
N GLN A 57 17.69 0.57 -17.91
CA GLN A 57 16.74 1.41 -17.16
C GLN A 57 16.50 0.86 -15.74
N ASN A 58 16.15 1.76 -14.85
CA ASN A 58 15.73 1.43 -13.50
C ASN A 58 14.33 1.98 -13.25
N LEU A 59 13.47 1.19 -12.61
CA LEU A 59 12.10 1.57 -12.26
C LEU A 59 12.01 1.86 -10.77
N ILE A 60 11.54 3.06 -10.45
CA ILE A 60 11.29 3.51 -9.09
C ILE A 60 9.78 3.51 -8.86
N SER A 61 9.32 2.79 -7.85
CA SER A 61 7.95 2.81 -7.36
C SER A 61 7.88 3.71 -6.13
N THR A 62 6.90 4.61 -6.11
CA THR A 62 6.72 5.60 -5.04
C THR A 62 5.25 5.69 -4.67
N THR A 63 4.95 5.64 -3.37
CA THR A 63 3.59 5.82 -2.84
C THR A 63 3.49 7.16 -2.11
N THR A 64 2.41 7.90 -2.36
CA THR A 64 2.12 9.20 -1.73
C THR A 64 0.68 9.26 -1.24
N ASP A 65 0.34 10.29 -0.47
CA ASP A 65 -1.06 10.68 -0.26
C ASP A 65 -1.73 11.16 -1.57
N LEU A 66 -3.07 11.33 -1.51
CA LEU A 66 -3.87 11.73 -2.68
C LEU A 66 -3.68 13.19 -3.09
N SER A 67 -3.10 14.03 -2.25
CA SER A 67 -2.92 15.46 -2.51
C SER A 67 -1.62 15.79 -3.26
N ALA A 68 -0.72 14.82 -3.39
CA ALA A 68 0.60 15.02 -3.95
C ALA A 68 0.57 15.41 -5.44
N THR A 69 1.36 16.42 -5.80
CA THR A 69 1.66 16.75 -7.20
C THR A 69 2.97 16.07 -7.63
N GLU A 70 3.16 15.88 -8.94
CA GLU A 70 4.41 15.30 -9.45
C GLU A 70 5.64 16.12 -9.03
N SER A 71 5.53 17.46 -9.02
CA SER A 71 6.62 18.33 -8.59
C SER A 71 6.99 18.13 -7.12
N ASP A 72 6.01 17.95 -6.23
CA ASP A 72 6.26 17.67 -4.82
C ASP A 72 6.90 16.30 -4.63
N VAL A 73 6.44 15.30 -5.39
CA VAL A 73 7.01 13.94 -5.39
C VAL A 73 8.48 13.99 -5.81
N ARG A 74 8.80 14.62 -6.94
CA ARG A 74 10.18 14.74 -7.45
C ARG A 74 11.09 15.46 -6.46
N ARG A 75 10.64 16.56 -5.88
CA ARG A 75 11.37 17.30 -4.85
C ARG A 75 11.66 16.42 -3.64
N HIS A 76 10.67 15.69 -3.15
CA HIS A 76 10.86 14.82 -1.97
C HIS A 76 11.74 13.61 -2.29
N LEU A 77 11.59 13.01 -3.47
CA LEU A 77 12.45 11.92 -3.92
C LEU A 77 13.91 12.36 -4.04
N SER A 78 14.19 13.60 -4.48
CA SER A 78 15.55 14.11 -4.55
C SER A 78 16.21 14.19 -3.16
N ILE A 79 15.43 14.50 -2.13
CA ILE A 79 15.88 14.51 -0.72
C ILE A 79 16.14 13.09 -0.22
N LEU A 80 15.18 12.18 -0.46
CA LEU A 80 15.26 10.80 0.04
C LEU A 80 16.41 10.00 -0.60
N TRP A 81 16.62 10.20 -1.89
CA TRP A 81 17.65 9.48 -2.65
C TRP A 81 18.98 10.22 -2.73
N GLY A 82 19.04 11.50 -2.28
CA GLY A 82 20.26 12.32 -2.35
C GLY A 82 20.75 12.57 -3.78
N THR A 83 19.84 12.60 -4.76
CA THR A 83 20.17 12.78 -6.18
C THR A 83 19.12 13.64 -6.89
N SER A 84 19.51 14.24 -8.03
CA SER A 84 18.56 14.96 -8.88
C SER A 84 17.53 14.00 -9.50
N THR A 85 16.26 14.41 -9.51
CA THR A 85 15.17 13.71 -10.20
C THR A 85 14.76 14.40 -11.50
N HIS A 86 15.54 15.39 -11.96
CA HIS A 86 15.22 16.21 -13.14
C HIS A 86 15.04 15.35 -14.39
N ASP A 87 15.95 14.41 -14.62
CA ASP A 87 15.96 13.56 -15.81
C ASP A 87 15.15 12.26 -15.65
N TRP A 88 14.43 12.11 -14.55
CA TRP A 88 13.56 10.95 -14.36
C TRP A 88 12.32 11.08 -15.23
N GLN A 89 11.97 10.02 -15.95
CA GLN A 89 10.76 9.98 -16.77
C GLN A 89 9.59 9.44 -15.95
N LEU A 90 8.47 10.17 -15.88
CA LEU A 90 7.23 9.64 -15.35
C LEU A 90 6.67 8.61 -16.33
N ILE A 91 6.54 7.36 -15.89
CA ILE A 91 6.00 6.25 -16.68
C ILE A 91 4.50 6.11 -16.44
N ALA A 92 4.07 6.15 -15.17
CA ALA A 92 2.68 5.99 -14.82
C ALA A 92 2.36 6.64 -13.45
N LYS A 93 1.09 7.03 -13.31
CA LYS A 93 0.47 7.49 -12.07
C LYS A 93 -0.84 6.73 -11.88
N TYR A 94 -1.03 6.10 -10.73
CA TYR A 94 -2.27 5.41 -10.38
C TYR A 94 -2.85 6.02 -9.10
N GLU A 95 -4.04 6.60 -9.21
CA GLU A 95 -4.81 7.07 -8.06
C GLU A 95 -5.68 5.93 -7.54
N ILE A 96 -5.55 5.61 -6.27
CA ILE A 96 -6.27 4.54 -5.58
C ILE A 96 -7.03 5.16 -4.41
N PRO A 97 -8.26 5.66 -4.64
CA PRO A 97 -9.01 6.40 -3.61
C PRO A 97 -9.38 5.57 -2.39
N ALA A 98 -9.48 4.25 -2.55
CA ALA A 98 -9.87 3.30 -1.51
C ALA A 98 -8.85 2.16 -1.42
N ALA A 99 -7.65 2.47 -0.96
CA ALA A 99 -6.54 1.52 -0.90
C ALA A 99 -6.61 0.63 0.35
N LEU A 100 -6.88 1.21 1.52
CA LEU A 100 -6.92 0.50 2.80
C LEU A 100 -8.04 1.02 3.71
N PRO A 101 -8.72 0.15 4.48
CA PRO A 101 -9.66 0.59 5.50
C PRO A 101 -8.94 1.35 6.62
N ILE A 102 -9.51 2.48 7.03
CA ILE A 102 -9.00 3.26 8.14
C ILE A 102 -9.41 2.58 9.44
N GLN A 103 -8.43 2.23 10.26
CA GLN A 103 -8.66 1.70 11.59
C GLN A 103 -8.77 2.84 12.60
N GLY A 104 -9.96 3.02 13.19
CA GLY A 104 -10.19 4.03 14.22
C GLY A 104 -9.44 3.73 15.51
N ILE A 105 -9.09 4.78 16.24
CA ILE A 105 -8.47 4.66 17.58
C ILE A 105 -9.45 3.93 18.51
N GLY A 106 -8.92 2.96 19.27
CA GLY A 106 -9.73 2.15 20.22
C GLY A 106 -10.53 1.01 19.58
N ARG A 107 -10.52 0.86 18.26
CA ARG A 107 -11.14 -0.29 17.61
C ARG A 107 -10.31 -1.55 17.85
N ALA A 108 -10.97 -2.65 18.22
CA ALA A 108 -10.31 -3.93 18.34
C ALA A 108 -9.66 -4.36 17.02
N LEU A 109 -8.45 -4.91 17.08
CA LEU A 109 -7.70 -5.36 15.89
C LEU A 109 -8.42 -6.48 15.14
N THR A 110 -9.20 -7.30 15.86
CA THR A 110 -10.01 -8.36 15.27
C THR A 110 -11.48 -8.12 15.63
N GLN A 111 -12.30 -8.07 14.61
CA GLN A 111 -13.77 -7.93 14.71
C GLN A 111 -14.39 -9.32 14.54
N ASN A 112 -15.61 -9.50 15.10
CA ASN A 112 -16.35 -10.72 14.87
C ASN A 112 -16.66 -10.87 13.36
N VAL A 113 -16.24 -11.98 12.76
CA VAL A 113 -16.51 -12.28 11.35
C VAL A 113 -17.90 -12.88 11.14
N LYS A 114 -18.50 -13.54 12.15
CA LYS A 114 -19.88 -14.01 12.11
C LYS A 114 -20.83 -12.84 12.44
N VAL A 115 -21.71 -12.51 11.52
CA VAL A 115 -22.67 -11.40 11.64
C VAL A 115 -24.04 -11.90 12.07
N SER A 116 -24.44 -13.06 11.57
CA SER A 116 -25.65 -13.80 11.99
C SER A 116 -25.44 -15.30 11.75
N ASP A 117 -26.44 -16.12 12.07
CA ASP A 117 -26.32 -17.60 12.02
C ASP A 117 -25.83 -18.16 10.68
N GLN A 118 -26.12 -17.49 9.57
CA GLN A 118 -25.73 -17.92 8.23
C GLN A 118 -24.93 -16.88 7.46
N LEU A 119 -24.48 -15.80 8.11
CA LEU A 119 -23.81 -14.69 7.45
C LEU A 119 -22.44 -14.42 8.08
N TYR A 120 -21.42 -14.52 7.26
CA TYR A 120 -20.04 -14.19 7.61
C TYR A 120 -19.54 -13.05 6.73
N VAL A 121 -18.86 -12.10 7.32
CA VAL A 121 -18.20 -10.98 6.62
C VAL A 121 -16.72 -11.04 6.91
N VAL A 122 -15.93 -11.13 5.84
CA VAL A 122 -14.47 -11.25 5.90
C VAL A 122 -13.82 -10.14 5.10
N GLY A 123 -12.56 -9.88 5.36
CA GLY A 123 -11.77 -8.84 4.71
C GLY A 123 -10.80 -8.22 5.70
N ASP A 124 -9.86 -7.43 5.21
CA ASP A 124 -8.88 -6.73 6.04
C ASP A 124 -9.52 -5.69 6.99
N HIS A 125 -10.70 -5.17 6.65
CA HIS A 125 -11.49 -4.29 7.53
C HIS A 125 -12.02 -4.98 8.79
N ARG A 126 -11.99 -6.33 8.85
CA ARG A 126 -12.40 -7.11 10.03
C ARG A 126 -11.22 -7.44 10.95
N THR A 127 -10.00 -7.16 10.49
CA THR A 127 -8.75 -7.39 11.20
C THR A 127 -7.79 -6.22 10.97
N VAL A 128 -6.50 -6.47 10.78
CA VAL A 128 -5.51 -5.45 10.43
C VAL A 128 -5.61 -5.11 8.94
N PRO A 129 -5.66 -3.83 8.55
CA PRO A 129 -5.70 -3.40 7.15
C PRO A 129 -4.47 -3.86 6.36
N SER A 130 -4.52 -5.05 5.79
CA SER A 130 -3.41 -5.67 5.05
C SER A 130 -3.87 -6.96 4.35
N GLN A 131 -3.07 -7.44 3.40
CA GLN A 131 -3.27 -8.77 2.81
C GLN A 131 -3.30 -9.89 3.88
N GLN A 132 -2.41 -9.81 4.88
CA GLN A 132 -2.38 -10.75 6.00
C GLN A 132 -3.67 -10.71 6.81
N GLY A 133 -4.19 -9.52 7.07
CA GLY A 133 -5.47 -9.35 7.76
C GLY A 133 -6.64 -9.92 6.97
N ALA A 134 -6.68 -9.72 5.66
CA ALA A 134 -7.70 -10.31 4.80
C ALA A 134 -7.67 -11.85 4.86
N LEU A 135 -6.49 -12.45 4.69
CA LEU A 135 -6.30 -13.90 4.79
C LEU A 135 -6.68 -14.45 6.18
N PHE A 136 -6.28 -13.74 7.24
CA PHE A 136 -6.59 -14.14 8.61
C PHE A 136 -8.10 -14.12 8.88
N SER A 137 -8.82 -13.10 8.42
CA SER A 137 -10.28 -13.02 8.58
C SER A 137 -11.01 -14.16 7.85
N GLY A 138 -10.54 -14.54 6.66
CA GLY A 138 -11.07 -15.69 5.93
C GLY A 138 -10.86 -16.99 6.67
N ARG A 139 -9.68 -17.20 7.26
CA ARG A 139 -9.39 -18.37 8.10
C ARG A 139 -10.32 -18.46 9.31
N LEU A 140 -10.51 -17.33 10.02
CA LEU A 140 -11.42 -17.30 11.17
C LEU A 140 -12.84 -17.72 10.81
N ALA A 141 -13.37 -17.23 9.67
CA ALA A 141 -14.69 -17.63 9.21
C ALA A 141 -14.77 -19.13 8.88
N ALA A 142 -13.78 -19.67 8.20
CA ALA A 142 -13.72 -21.09 7.87
C ALA A 142 -13.68 -21.97 9.14
N GLU A 143 -12.87 -21.61 10.13
CA GLU A 143 -12.78 -22.32 11.41
C GLU A 143 -14.13 -22.31 12.15
N LEU A 144 -14.84 -21.17 12.17
CA LEU A 144 -16.18 -21.09 12.78
C LEU A 144 -17.19 -21.99 12.08
N ILE A 145 -17.25 -21.96 10.75
CA ILE A 145 -18.17 -22.78 9.95
C ILE A 145 -17.91 -24.28 10.19
N LEU A 146 -16.65 -24.70 10.21
CA LEU A 146 -16.28 -26.10 10.43
C LEU A 146 -16.62 -26.59 11.85
N ASN A 147 -16.57 -25.72 12.84
CA ASN A 147 -16.90 -26.05 14.22
C ASN A 147 -18.41 -26.09 14.48
N GLU A 148 -19.21 -25.31 13.74
CA GLU A 148 -20.68 -25.31 13.84
C GLU A 148 -21.34 -26.50 13.12
N GLY A 149 -20.63 -27.11 12.16
CA GLY A 149 -21.10 -28.29 11.44
C GLY A 149 -20.79 -29.63 12.13
N ARG A 150 -20.25 -29.60 13.36
CA ARG A 150 -19.98 -30.76 14.20
C ARG A 150 -20.96 -30.82 15.34
#